data_0e43072b230bef06f39f2575340d2e10
#
_entry.id   0e43072b230bef06f39f2575340d2e10
#
_cell.length_a   1.000
_cell.length_b   1.000
_cell.length_c   1.000
_cell.angle_alpha   90.00
_cell.angle_beta   90.00
_cell.angle_gamma   90.00
#
_symmetry.space_group_name_H-M   'P 1'
#
loop_
_entity.id
_entity.type
_entity.pdbx_description
1 polymer ?
#
loop_
_entity_poly.entity_id
_entity_poly.type
_entity_poly.pdbx_seq_one_letter_code
_entity_poly.pdbx_strand_id
1 'polypeptide(L)'
;MVAPDDCSYRPFLPLFLDMSQRLVVIFGGGKVAERKALLFSDYGPVQVVSQSFTPKLLASKDRWELTECDLRVDFKRYLQGAFIAIPATSNSQLNRSIEEEAIRLGVLVNRVEGRGEVVVPSIIRKGQISIAISTEVPGLTRHLRLRLEEELTEDYQGMARLLGRLRPELKELIPGQEDRARAIRSILEDKEVWRLLGHSYEKAYMRARSHACQDERDSLDAGDSPHRLHRRD
;
A
#
# COMPACT_ATOMS: atom_id res chain seq x y z
N MET A 1 33.91 15.88 0.06
CA MET A 1 33.85 15.73 1.53
C MET A 1 32.61 14.90 1.81
N VAL A 2 32.79 13.58 1.97
CA VAL A 2 31.71 12.62 2.29
C VAL A 2 31.34 12.86 3.75
N ALA A 3 30.06 13.13 4.03
CA ALA A 3 29.56 13.25 5.39
C ALA A 3 29.85 11.94 6.15
N PRO A 4 30.19 12.00 7.45
CA PRO A 4 30.42 10.78 8.22
C PRO A 4 29.15 9.92 8.19
N ASP A 5 29.31 8.64 7.91
CA ASP A 5 28.27 7.63 8.00
C ASP A 5 27.65 7.72 9.40
N ASP A 6 26.44 8.27 9.49
CA ASP A 6 25.65 8.22 10.70
C ASP A 6 25.18 6.78 10.90
N CYS A 7 26.01 6.02 11.62
CA CYS A 7 25.83 4.59 11.88
C CYS A 7 24.57 4.26 12.71
N SER A 8 23.71 5.26 12.98
CA SER A 8 22.47 5.14 13.74
C SER A 8 21.21 5.01 12.90
N TYR A 9 21.26 5.30 11.59
CA TYR A 9 20.10 5.22 10.71
C TYR A 9 19.77 3.76 10.36
N ARG A 10 18.66 3.25 10.91
CA ARG A 10 18.11 1.95 10.53
C ARG A 10 16.91 2.18 9.61
N PRO A 11 17.03 1.92 8.30
CA PRO A 11 15.90 2.12 7.38
C PRO A 11 14.75 1.18 7.71
N PHE A 12 13.51 1.64 7.49
CA PHE A 12 12.34 0.76 7.48
C PHE A 12 12.24 0.08 6.12
N LEU A 13 11.87 -1.21 6.12
CA LEU A 13 11.46 -1.90 4.91
C LEU A 13 10.01 -1.52 4.59
N PRO A 14 9.73 -0.82 3.49
CA PRO A 14 8.37 -0.51 3.08
C PRO A 14 7.69 -1.78 2.54
N LEU A 15 6.56 -2.13 3.12
CA LEU A 15 5.73 -3.28 2.73
C LEU A 15 4.28 -2.85 2.61
N PHE A 16 3.56 -3.45 1.66
CA PHE A 16 2.10 -3.43 1.61
C PHE A 16 1.58 -4.75 2.18
N LEU A 17 0.74 -4.65 3.21
CA LEU A 17 0.19 -5.80 3.92
C LEU A 17 -1.31 -5.91 3.64
N ASP A 18 -1.78 -7.12 3.37
CA ASP A 18 -3.20 -7.42 3.41
C ASP A 18 -3.63 -7.49 4.88
N MET A 19 -4.44 -6.51 5.29
CA MET A 19 -4.95 -6.36 6.64
C MET A 19 -6.38 -6.91 6.80
N SER A 20 -6.99 -7.44 5.75
CA SER A 20 -8.42 -7.82 5.72
C SER A 20 -8.83 -8.81 6.83
N GLN A 21 -7.91 -9.66 7.30
CA GLN A 21 -8.11 -10.63 8.38
C GLN A 21 -7.16 -10.41 9.57
N ARG A 22 -6.57 -9.21 9.70
CA ARG A 22 -5.54 -8.91 10.70
C ARG A 22 -6.05 -7.89 11.70
N LEU A 23 -6.31 -8.34 12.92
CA LEU A 23 -6.85 -7.50 13.99
C LEU A 23 -5.82 -6.44 14.44
N VAL A 24 -6.27 -5.19 14.46
CA VAL A 24 -5.56 -4.07 15.10
C VAL A 24 -6.23 -3.73 16.41
N VAL A 25 -5.49 -3.77 17.51
CA VAL A 25 -5.99 -3.41 18.84
C VAL A 25 -5.41 -2.08 19.28
N ILE A 26 -6.29 -1.13 19.60
CA ILE A 26 -5.95 0.21 20.05
C ILE A 26 -6.30 0.35 21.51
N PHE A 27 -5.32 0.62 22.35
CA PHE A 27 -5.47 0.81 23.78
C PHE A 27 -5.58 2.30 24.11
N GLY A 28 -6.76 2.72 24.51
CA GLY A 28 -7.14 4.10 24.78
C GLY A 28 -8.28 4.58 23.88
N GLY A 29 -9.08 5.54 24.37
CA GLY A 29 -10.29 6.04 23.68
C GLY A 29 -10.27 7.55 23.37
N GLY A 30 -9.07 8.17 23.40
CA GLY A 30 -8.88 9.59 23.13
C GLY A 30 -8.75 9.93 21.63
N LYS A 31 -8.43 11.19 21.31
CA LYS A 31 -8.29 11.70 19.94
C LYS A 31 -7.24 10.96 19.10
N VAL A 32 -6.17 10.47 19.74
CA VAL A 32 -5.13 9.69 19.04
C VAL A 32 -5.68 8.34 18.62
N ALA A 33 -6.35 7.64 19.54
CA ALA A 33 -7.00 6.37 19.25
C ALA A 33 -8.07 6.51 18.16
N GLU A 34 -8.89 7.57 18.21
CA GLU A 34 -9.88 7.91 17.18
C GLU A 34 -9.25 8.02 15.79
N ARG A 35 -8.15 8.80 15.66
CA ARG A 35 -7.44 8.96 14.39
C ARG A 35 -6.86 7.63 13.88
N LYS A 36 -6.33 6.79 14.78
CA LYS A 36 -5.79 5.48 14.43
C LYS A 36 -6.91 4.51 14.03
N ALA A 37 -8.02 4.49 14.76
CA ALA A 37 -9.18 3.67 14.43
C ALA A 37 -9.72 4.01 13.04
N LEU A 38 -9.89 5.30 12.72
CA LEU A 38 -10.32 5.77 11.41
C LEU A 38 -9.39 5.28 10.29
N LEU A 39 -8.09 5.35 10.52
CA LEU A 39 -7.12 4.94 9.51
C LEU A 39 -7.16 3.42 9.27
N PHE A 40 -7.04 2.64 10.35
CA PHE A 40 -6.88 1.19 10.22
C PHE A 40 -8.17 0.48 9.80
N SER A 41 -9.34 1.03 10.15
CA SER A 41 -10.62 0.45 9.75
C SER A 41 -10.91 0.50 8.25
N ASP A 42 -10.16 1.27 7.47
CA ASP A 42 -10.22 1.23 6.00
C ASP A 42 -9.51 -0.01 5.41
N TYR A 43 -8.76 -0.74 6.23
CA TYR A 43 -7.93 -1.87 5.77
C TYR A 43 -8.30 -3.21 6.42
N GLY A 44 -8.82 -3.22 7.65
CA GLY A 44 -9.16 -4.46 8.34
C GLY A 44 -9.85 -4.24 9.68
N PRO A 45 -10.08 -5.33 10.45
CA PRO A 45 -10.77 -5.28 11.73
C PRO A 45 -9.97 -4.47 12.76
N VAL A 46 -10.69 -3.62 13.49
CA VAL A 46 -10.14 -2.77 14.56
C VAL A 46 -10.95 -2.98 15.83
N GLN A 47 -10.26 -3.16 16.95
CA GLN A 47 -10.84 -3.12 18.29
C GLN A 47 -10.21 -1.96 19.08
N VAL A 48 -11.05 -1.16 19.72
CA VAL A 48 -10.62 -0.07 20.60
C VAL A 48 -11.00 -0.42 22.03
N VAL A 49 -10.01 -0.49 22.91
CA VAL A 49 -10.18 -0.88 24.31
C VAL A 49 -9.85 0.29 25.21
N SER A 50 -10.82 0.76 26.01
CA SER A 50 -10.64 1.90 26.91
C SER A 50 -11.74 1.95 27.98
N GLN A 51 -11.55 2.72 29.06
CA GLN A 51 -12.60 3.05 30.02
C GLN A 51 -13.60 4.10 29.49
N SER A 52 -13.20 4.89 28.48
CA SER A 52 -14.06 5.94 27.92
C SER A 52 -13.66 6.19 26.45
N PHE A 53 -14.59 6.70 25.67
CA PHE A 53 -14.41 6.92 24.25
C PHE A 53 -14.84 8.32 23.84
N THR A 54 -14.18 8.88 22.82
CA THR A 54 -14.64 10.14 22.21
C THR A 54 -16.03 9.96 21.58
N PRO A 55 -16.84 11.04 21.48
CA PRO A 55 -18.14 10.98 20.81
C PRO A 55 -18.06 10.42 19.38
N LYS A 56 -16.96 10.68 18.67
CA LYS A 56 -16.75 10.21 17.30
C LYS A 56 -16.49 8.70 17.24
N LEU A 57 -15.74 8.15 18.21
CA LEU A 57 -15.57 6.70 18.32
C LEU A 57 -16.93 6.01 18.56
N LEU A 58 -17.76 6.58 19.45
CA LEU A 58 -19.11 6.07 19.75
C LEU A 58 -20.05 6.18 18.55
N ALA A 59 -19.99 7.27 17.80
CA ALA A 59 -20.83 7.50 16.63
C ALA A 59 -20.54 6.58 15.44
N SER A 60 -19.33 6.03 15.36
CA SER A 60 -18.86 5.19 14.24
C SER A 60 -18.61 3.73 14.65
N LYS A 61 -19.35 3.22 15.61
CA LYS A 61 -19.21 1.85 16.15
C LYS A 61 -19.41 0.72 15.11
N ASP A 62 -20.00 1.04 13.97
CA ASP A 62 -20.15 0.08 12.85
C ASP A 62 -18.83 -0.24 12.15
N ARG A 63 -17.79 0.59 12.35
CA ARG A 63 -16.48 0.47 11.72
C ARG A 63 -15.45 -0.29 12.56
N TRP A 64 -15.70 -0.43 13.85
CA TRP A 64 -14.80 -1.04 14.82
C TRP A 64 -15.53 -1.57 16.03
N GLU A 65 -14.89 -2.48 16.73
CA GLU A 65 -15.37 -2.97 18.01
C GLU A 65 -14.91 -2.04 19.13
N LEU A 66 -15.84 -1.64 20.02
CA LEU A 66 -15.55 -0.89 21.24
C LEU A 66 -15.67 -1.80 22.46
N THR A 67 -14.64 -1.87 23.27
CA THR A 67 -14.63 -2.66 24.49
C THR A 67 -14.30 -1.76 25.68
N GLU A 68 -15.26 -1.61 26.60
CA GLU A 68 -15.03 -0.88 27.85
C GLU A 68 -14.25 -1.75 28.84
N CYS A 69 -13.06 -1.27 29.23
CA CYS A 69 -12.16 -1.98 30.16
C CYS A 69 -11.23 -1.02 30.89
N ASP A 70 -10.96 -1.32 32.17
CA ASP A 70 -9.84 -0.71 32.89
C ASP A 70 -8.54 -1.42 32.49
N LEU A 71 -7.81 -0.78 31.60
CA LEU A 71 -6.56 -1.30 31.07
C LEU A 71 -5.44 -1.49 32.13
N ARG A 72 -5.58 -0.88 33.31
CA ARG A 72 -4.65 -1.10 34.44
C ARG A 72 -4.86 -2.45 35.10
N VAL A 73 -6.07 -3.00 34.95
CA VAL A 73 -6.43 -4.30 35.52
C VAL A 73 -6.12 -5.43 34.54
N ASP A 74 -6.59 -5.29 33.29
CA ASP A 74 -6.44 -6.36 32.31
C ASP A 74 -6.40 -5.82 30.86
N PHE A 75 -5.20 -5.64 30.34
CA PHE A 75 -4.99 -5.36 28.91
C PHE A 75 -4.47 -6.60 28.15
N LYS A 76 -3.87 -7.57 28.84
CA LYS A 76 -3.12 -8.66 28.20
C LYS A 76 -3.98 -9.57 27.33
N ARG A 77 -5.21 -9.81 27.74
CA ARG A 77 -6.16 -10.66 26.98
C ARG A 77 -6.44 -10.12 25.58
N TYR A 78 -6.40 -8.79 25.40
CA TYR A 78 -6.68 -8.15 24.11
C TYR A 78 -5.49 -8.19 23.15
N LEU A 79 -4.31 -8.58 23.61
CA LEU A 79 -3.15 -8.83 22.75
C LEU A 79 -3.19 -10.21 22.10
N GLN A 80 -4.01 -11.14 22.63
CA GLN A 80 -4.16 -12.47 22.03
C GLN A 80 -4.91 -12.37 20.69
N GLY A 81 -4.27 -12.82 19.62
CA GLY A 81 -4.83 -12.72 18.27
C GLY A 81 -4.67 -11.35 17.60
N ALA A 82 -4.14 -10.35 18.30
CA ALA A 82 -3.81 -9.07 17.70
C ALA A 82 -2.62 -9.21 16.74
N PHE A 83 -2.69 -8.55 15.61
CA PHE A 83 -1.57 -8.45 14.67
C PHE A 83 -0.76 -7.16 14.90
N ILE A 84 -1.45 -6.07 15.21
CA ILE A 84 -0.83 -4.79 15.60
C ILE A 84 -1.46 -4.29 16.88
N ALA A 85 -0.64 -3.88 17.84
CA ALA A 85 -1.03 -3.18 19.05
C ALA A 85 -0.67 -1.69 18.95
N ILE A 86 -1.58 -0.82 19.39
CA ILE A 86 -1.38 0.64 19.40
C ILE A 86 -1.63 1.16 20.81
N PRO A 87 -0.59 1.30 21.65
CA PRO A 87 -0.71 1.91 22.97
C PRO A 87 -0.93 3.43 22.82
N ALA A 88 -2.15 3.90 23.08
CA ALA A 88 -2.58 5.29 22.87
C ALA A 88 -3.33 5.86 24.08
N THR A 89 -2.97 5.39 25.29
CA THR A 89 -3.52 5.96 26.54
C THR A 89 -2.77 7.22 26.94
N SER A 90 -3.33 7.98 27.89
CA SER A 90 -2.66 9.12 28.51
C SER A 90 -1.59 8.72 29.54
N ASN A 91 -1.49 7.44 29.89
CA ASN A 91 -0.53 6.91 30.86
C ASN A 91 0.65 6.27 30.14
N SER A 92 1.80 6.95 30.15
CA SER A 92 3.02 6.51 29.47
C SER A 92 3.59 5.18 30.03
N GLN A 93 3.42 4.93 31.33
CA GLN A 93 3.88 3.68 31.97
C GLN A 93 3.01 2.50 31.50
N LEU A 94 1.68 2.68 31.45
CA LEU A 94 0.78 1.68 30.91
C LEU A 94 1.07 1.40 29.42
N ASN A 95 1.29 2.45 28.61
CA ASN A 95 1.65 2.28 27.21
C ASN A 95 2.93 1.46 27.06
N ARG A 96 3.94 1.68 27.88
CA ARG A 96 5.19 0.87 27.91
C ARG A 96 4.91 -0.58 28.27
N SER A 97 4.09 -0.83 29.31
CA SER A 97 3.75 -2.20 29.71
C SER A 97 2.98 -2.95 28.62
N ILE A 98 2.07 -2.27 27.89
CA ILE A 98 1.35 -2.83 26.74
C ILE A 98 2.34 -3.17 25.61
N GLU A 99 3.28 -2.28 25.34
CA GLU A 99 4.31 -2.49 24.31
C GLU A 99 5.21 -3.67 24.63
N GLU A 100 5.77 -3.74 25.85
CA GLU A 100 6.63 -4.82 26.28
C GLU A 100 5.93 -6.20 26.17
N GLU A 101 4.67 -6.25 26.58
CA GLU A 101 3.90 -7.48 26.48
C GLU A 101 3.55 -7.83 25.01
N ALA A 102 3.23 -6.83 24.18
CA ALA A 102 2.98 -7.04 22.75
C ALA A 102 4.22 -7.62 22.05
N ILE A 103 5.39 -7.04 22.29
CA ILE A 103 6.68 -7.53 21.75
C ILE A 103 6.93 -8.96 22.21
N ARG A 104 6.71 -9.26 23.50
CA ARG A 104 6.89 -10.62 24.05
C ARG A 104 6.01 -11.65 23.36
N LEU A 105 4.80 -11.25 22.92
CA LEU A 105 3.84 -12.10 22.21
C LEU A 105 4.06 -12.13 20.69
N GLY A 106 5.04 -11.39 20.15
CA GLY A 106 5.26 -11.27 18.71
C GLY A 106 4.22 -10.40 18.00
N VAL A 107 3.47 -9.57 18.75
CA VAL A 107 2.51 -8.61 18.21
C VAL A 107 3.27 -7.35 17.81
N LEU A 108 3.08 -6.88 16.58
CA LEU A 108 3.72 -5.67 16.08
C LEU A 108 3.24 -4.42 16.82
N VAL A 109 4.13 -3.50 17.12
CA VAL A 109 3.79 -2.28 17.87
C VAL A 109 3.88 -1.03 17.00
N ASN A 110 2.75 -0.31 16.86
CA ASN A 110 2.74 1.05 16.34
C ASN A 110 2.74 2.05 17.49
N ARG A 111 3.87 2.64 17.79
CA ARG A 111 4.01 3.68 18.83
C ARG A 111 3.29 4.97 18.42
N VAL A 112 2.72 5.66 19.37
CA VAL A 112 2.16 7.01 19.20
C VAL A 112 3.26 8.05 19.21
N GLU A 113 4.28 7.85 20.04
CA GLU A 113 5.46 8.71 20.17
C GLU A 113 6.73 7.90 19.94
N GLY A 114 7.68 8.53 19.25
CA GLY A 114 8.97 7.93 18.94
C GLY A 114 8.90 6.87 17.84
N ARG A 115 10.00 6.12 17.70
CA ARG A 115 10.16 5.10 16.67
C ARG A 115 9.67 3.74 17.19
N GLY A 116 8.64 3.18 16.58
CA GLY A 116 8.14 1.83 16.81
C GLY A 116 8.60 0.85 15.74
N GLU A 117 8.20 -0.42 15.86
CA GLU A 117 8.44 -1.45 14.83
C GLU A 117 7.60 -1.18 13.57
N VAL A 118 6.40 -0.65 13.76
CA VAL A 118 5.48 -0.27 12.67
C VAL A 118 5.37 1.25 12.62
N VAL A 119 5.67 1.81 11.46
CA VAL A 119 5.43 3.22 11.15
C VAL A 119 4.32 3.32 10.13
N VAL A 120 3.36 4.19 10.40
CA VAL A 120 2.31 4.52 9.42
C VAL A 120 2.82 5.65 8.54
N PRO A 121 3.07 5.39 7.24
CA PRO A 121 3.53 6.40 6.30
C PRO A 121 2.42 7.39 5.95
N SER A 122 2.76 8.45 5.24
CA SER A 122 1.77 9.26 4.52
C SER A 122 1.34 8.50 3.27
N ILE A 123 0.03 8.32 3.08
CA ILE A 123 -0.54 7.47 2.03
C ILE A 123 -1.26 8.34 1.00
N ILE A 124 -0.96 8.11 -0.28
CA ILE A 124 -1.77 8.56 -1.41
C ILE A 124 -2.48 7.33 -1.95
N ARG A 125 -3.81 7.42 -2.10
CA ARG A 125 -4.63 6.35 -2.67
C ARG A 125 -5.53 6.90 -3.75
N LYS A 126 -5.33 6.44 -4.99
CA LYS A 126 -6.15 6.80 -6.15
C LYS A 126 -6.50 5.52 -6.92
N GLY A 127 -7.72 5.03 -6.75
CA GLY A 127 -8.17 3.76 -7.33
C GLY A 127 -7.28 2.58 -6.88
N GLN A 128 -6.65 1.92 -7.84
CA GLN A 128 -5.75 0.79 -7.60
C GLN A 128 -4.31 1.22 -7.25
N ILE A 129 -4.00 2.52 -7.32
CA ILE A 129 -2.67 3.04 -7.05
C ILE A 129 -2.57 3.41 -5.58
N SER A 130 -1.55 2.90 -4.92
CA SER A 130 -1.20 3.26 -3.55
C SER A 130 0.28 3.63 -3.48
N ILE A 131 0.58 4.80 -2.91
CA ILE A 131 1.95 5.26 -2.66
C ILE A 131 2.08 5.53 -1.17
N ALA A 132 3.11 4.97 -0.56
CA ALA A 132 3.47 5.17 0.84
C ALA A 132 4.76 5.99 0.92
N ILE A 133 4.71 7.11 1.65
CA ILE A 133 5.83 8.04 1.77
C ILE A 133 6.20 8.16 3.25
N SER A 134 7.45 7.87 3.56
CA SER A 134 8.00 8.07 4.89
C SER A 134 9.32 8.80 4.80
N THR A 135 9.47 9.85 5.60
CA THR A 135 10.74 10.55 5.85
C THR A 135 10.83 10.78 7.35
N GLU A 136 12.01 11.06 7.85
CA GLU A 136 12.18 11.40 9.27
C GLU A 136 11.68 12.82 9.60
N VAL A 137 11.37 13.61 8.56
CA VAL A 137 10.92 15.01 8.68
C VAL A 137 9.46 15.11 8.24
N PRO A 138 8.50 15.29 9.16
CA PRO A 138 7.07 15.35 8.83
C PRO A 138 6.72 16.41 7.78
N GLY A 139 7.39 17.56 7.80
CA GLY A 139 7.21 18.64 6.82
C GLY A 139 7.59 18.21 5.41
N LEU A 140 8.72 17.50 5.26
CA LEU A 140 9.16 16.96 3.99
C LEU A 140 8.21 15.85 3.48
N THR A 141 7.78 14.95 4.35
CA THR A 141 6.78 13.92 4.01
C THR A 141 5.51 14.54 3.46
N ARG A 142 4.99 15.59 4.13
CA ARG A 142 3.80 16.32 3.68
C ARG A 142 4.03 16.99 2.33
N HIS A 143 5.17 17.65 2.13
CA HIS A 143 5.51 18.31 0.87
C HIS A 143 5.55 17.32 -0.29
N LEU A 144 6.27 16.22 -0.12
CA LEU A 144 6.35 15.15 -1.13
C LEU A 144 4.97 14.55 -1.45
N ARG A 145 4.15 14.32 -0.41
CA ARG A 145 2.79 13.82 -0.63
C ARG A 145 1.97 14.74 -1.52
N LEU A 146 1.96 16.03 -1.23
CA LEU A 146 1.18 17.00 -2.01
C LEU A 146 1.65 17.08 -3.47
N ARG A 147 2.96 17.10 -3.70
CA ARG A 147 3.54 17.11 -5.05
C ARG A 147 3.15 15.85 -5.85
N LEU A 148 3.32 14.67 -5.25
CA LEU A 148 2.95 13.42 -5.91
C LEU A 148 1.44 13.27 -6.11
N GLU A 149 0.62 13.84 -5.22
CA GLU A 149 -0.84 13.80 -5.34
C GLU A 149 -1.34 14.68 -6.51
N GLU A 150 -0.64 15.78 -6.81
CA GLU A 150 -0.88 16.62 -8.00
C GLU A 150 -0.48 15.91 -9.31
N GLU A 151 0.66 15.22 -9.31
CA GLU A 151 1.16 14.47 -10.47
C GLU A 151 0.28 13.26 -10.83
N LEU A 152 -0.33 12.63 -9.84
CA LEU A 152 -1.23 11.48 -10.05
C LEU A 152 -2.63 11.94 -10.47
N THR A 153 -2.81 12.21 -11.76
CA THR A 153 -4.10 12.58 -12.34
C THR A 153 -5.07 11.40 -12.44
N GLU A 154 -6.33 11.68 -12.82
CA GLU A 154 -7.36 10.65 -13.09
C GLU A 154 -6.94 9.68 -14.22
N ASP A 155 -6.11 10.14 -15.15
CA ASP A 155 -5.62 9.33 -16.25
C ASP A 155 -4.78 8.15 -15.78
N TYR A 156 -4.01 8.32 -14.70
CA TYR A 156 -3.26 7.21 -14.09
C TYR A 156 -4.19 6.12 -13.52
N GLN A 157 -5.33 6.51 -12.94
CA GLN A 157 -6.33 5.54 -12.49
C GLN A 157 -6.96 4.82 -13.68
N GLY A 158 -7.24 5.57 -14.75
CA GLY A 158 -7.73 5.03 -16.02
C GLY A 158 -6.77 4.00 -16.61
N MET A 159 -5.48 4.34 -16.66
CA MET A 159 -4.41 3.46 -17.15
C MET A 159 -4.26 2.20 -16.29
N ALA A 160 -4.26 2.33 -14.97
CA ALA A 160 -4.17 1.19 -14.07
C ALA A 160 -5.34 0.20 -14.27
N ARG A 161 -6.58 0.71 -14.41
CA ARG A 161 -7.75 -0.12 -14.73
C ARG A 161 -7.64 -0.78 -16.10
N LEU A 162 -7.18 -0.04 -17.11
CA LEU A 162 -7.00 -0.52 -18.48
C LEU A 162 -6.00 -1.67 -18.52
N LEU A 163 -4.82 -1.48 -17.97
CA LEU A 163 -3.78 -2.52 -17.92
C LEU A 163 -4.20 -3.71 -17.07
N GLY A 164 -4.91 -3.49 -15.96
CA GLY A 164 -5.46 -4.55 -15.13
C GLY A 164 -6.47 -5.43 -15.90
N ARG A 165 -7.35 -4.80 -16.72
CA ARG A 165 -8.30 -5.50 -17.58
C ARG A 165 -7.60 -6.25 -18.73
N LEU A 166 -6.58 -5.65 -19.32
CA LEU A 166 -5.85 -6.21 -20.46
C LEU A 166 -4.91 -7.36 -20.07
N ARG A 167 -4.42 -7.38 -18.82
CA ARG A 167 -3.42 -8.34 -18.34
C ARG A 167 -3.75 -9.82 -18.56
N PRO A 168 -5.00 -10.31 -18.34
CA PRO A 168 -5.36 -11.68 -18.67
C PRO A 168 -5.22 -11.98 -20.17
N GLU A 169 -5.72 -11.10 -21.04
CA GLU A 169 -5.63 -11.26 -22.49
C GLU A 169 -4.16 -11.26 -22.97
N LEU A 170 -3.32 -10.37 -22.43
CA LEU A 170 -1.89 -10.36 -22.73
C LEU A 170 -1.20 -11.69 -22.39
N LYS A 171 -1.64 -12.37 -21.33
CA LYS A 171 -1.08 -13.68 -20.96
C LYS A 171 -1.45 -14.77 -21.95
N GLU A 172 -2.64 -14.69 -22.54
CA GLU A 172 -3.12 -15.63 -23.55
C GLU A 172 -2.49 -15.39 -24.93
N LEU A 173 -2.39 -14.12 -25.33
CA LEU A 173 -1.90 -13.72 -26.64
C LEU A 173 -0.37 -13.76 -26.74
N ILE A 174 0.34 -13.42 -25.66
CA ILE A 174 1.80 -13.29 -25.65
C ILE A 174 2.39 -14.21 -24.57
N PRO A 175 2.85 -15.42 -24.89
CA PRO A 175 3.40 -16.38 -23.93
C PRO A 175 4.69 -15.89 -23.25
N GLY A 176 5.55 -15.13 -23.98
CA GLY A 176 6.82 -14.61 -23.50
C GLY A 176 6.65 -13.53 -22.45
N GLN A 177 7.37 -13.60 -21.32
CA GLN A 177 7.29 -12.58 -20.26
C GLN A 177 7.92 -11.25 -20.74
N GLU A 178 9.02 -11.31 -21.45
CA GLU A 178 9.72 -10.11 -21.96
C GLU A 178 8.89 -9.39 -23.02
N ASP A 179 8.24 -10.13 -23.90
CA ASP A 179 7.38 -9.59 -24.95
C ASP A 179 6.14 -8.91 -24.33
N ARG A 180 5.53 -9.52 -23.30
CA ARG A 180 4.45 -8.86 -22.53
C ARG A 180 4.92 -7.57 -21.86
N ALA A 181 6.15 -7.55 -21.33
CA ALA A 181 6.71 -6.34 -20.73
C ALA A 181 6.94 -5.25 -21.78
N ARG A 182 7.34 -5.63 -23.00
CA ARG A 182 7.50 -4.73 -24.15
C ARG A 182 6.15 -4.16 -24.58
N ALA A 183 5.13 -4.98 -24.76
CA ALA A 183 3.79 -4.54 -25.10
C ALA A 183 3.23 -3.56 -24.07
N ILE A 184 3.37 -3.84 -22.77
CA ILE A 184 2.94 -2.93 -21.69
C ILE A 184 3.71 -1.60 -21.78
N ARG A 185 5.01 -1.62 -22.03
CA ARG A 185 5.81 -0.40 -22.18
C ARG A 185 5.33 0.42 -23.37
N SER A 186 5.09 -0.21 -24.52
CA SER A 186 4.57 0.43 -25.73
C SER A 186 3.22 1.10 -25.48
N ILE A 187 2.33 0.47 -24.72
CA ILE A 187 1.03 1.06 -24.29
C ILE A 187 1.26 2.28 -23.42
N LEU A 188 2.17 2.21 -22.44
CA LEU A 188 2.47 3.32 -21.53
C LEU A 188 3.10 4.52 -22.22
N GLU A 189 3.84 4.30 -23.32
CA GLU A 189 4.49 5.33 -24.14
C GLU A 189 3.55 5.91 -25.20
N ASP A 190 2.44 5.25 -25.52
CA ASP A 190 1.47 5.72 -26.52
C ASP A 190 0.63 6.88 -25.99
N LYS A 191 1.00 8.11 -26.37
CA LYS A 191 0.29 9.35 -25.99
C LYS A 191 -1.17 9.34 -26.41
N GLU A 192 -1.55 8.61 -27.45
CA GLU A 192 -2.93 8.52 -27.90
C GLU A 192 -3.77 7.67 -26.94
N VAL A 193 -3.21 6.61 -26.35
CA VAL A 193 -3.90 5.85 -25.28
C VAL A 193 -4.22 6.77 -24.10
N TRP A 194 -3.25 7.58 -23.64
CA TRP A 194 -3.46 8.56 -22.56
C TRP A 194 -4.54 9.59 -22.93
N ARG A 195 -4.47 10.14 -24.11
CA ARG A 195 -5.48 11.10 -24.60
C ARG A 195 -6.89 10.50 -24.63
N LEU A 196 -7.00 9.26 -25.08
CA LEU A 196 -8.26 8.55 -25.16
C LEU A 196 -8.84 8.20 -23.79
N LEU A 197 -8.03 7.95 -22.77
CA LEU A 197 -8.49 7.70 -21.41
C LEU A 197 -9.34 8.85 -20.86
N GLY A 198 -8.97 10.10 -21.17
CA GLY A 198 -9.74 11.29 -20.79
C GLY A 198 -11.05 11.48 -21.56
N HIS A 199 -11.30 10.72 -22.65
CA HIS A 199 -12.49 10.91 -23.50
C HIS A 199 -13.34 9.65 -23.64
N SER A 200 -12.73 8.48 -23.79
CA SER A 200 -13.42 7.21 -24.00
C SER A 200 -12.56 6.03 -23.60
N TYR A 201 -12.90 5.43 -22.48
CA TYR A 201 -12.21 4.27 -21.97
C TYR A 201 -12.16 3.09 -22.97
N GLU A 202 -13.28 2.81 -23.68
CA GLU A 202 -13.33 1.70 -24.63
C GLU A 202 -12.43 1.96 -25.85
N LYS A 203 -12.34 3.20 -26.35
CA LYS A 203 -11.41 3.54 -27.44
C LYS A 203 -9.95 3.41 -26.97
N ALA A 204 -9.63 3.85 -25.76
CA ALA A 204 -8.32 3.66 -25.16
C ALA A 204 -7.97 2.19 -25.04
N TYR A 205 -8.92 1.37 -24.57
CA TYR A 205 -8.75 -0.08 -24.44
C TYR A 205 -8.49 -0.75 -25.79
N MET A 206 -9.28 -0.45 -26.82
CA MET A 206 -9.08 -1.00 -28.18
C MET A 206 -7.72 -0.60 -28.76
N ARG A 207 -7.30 0.63 -28.56
CA ARG A 207 -5.97 1.11 -28.97
C ARG A 207 -4.85 0.36 -28.21
N ALA A 208 -4.94 0.24 -26.90
CA ALA A 208 -3.97 -0.49 -26.10
C ALA A 208 -3.89 -1.97 -26.50
N ARG A 209 -5.04 -2.60 -26.78
CA ARG A 209 -5.10 -3.98 -27.23
C ARG A 209 -4.40 -4.20 -28.59
N SER A 210 -4.42 -3.20 -29.48
CA SER A 210 -3.73 -3.32 -30.78
C SER A 210 -2.21 -3.46 -30.66
N HIS A 211 -1.59 -2.93 -29.59
CA HIS A 211 -0.17 -3.14 -29.31
C HIS A 211 0.14 -4.62 -29.01
N ALA A 212 -0.77 -5.35 -28.35
CA ALA A 212 -0.59 -6.77 -28.10
C ALA A 212 -0.59 -7.60 -29.39
N CYS A 213 -1.41 -7.22 -30.38
CA CYS A 213 -1.49 -7.91 -31.67
C CYS A 213 -0.33 -7.58 -32.63
N GLN A 214 0.37 -6.46 -32.43
CA GLN A 214 1.53 -6.09 -33.24
C GLN A 214 2.78 -6.87 -32.79
N ASP A 215 3.03 -6.98 -31.51
CA ASP A 215 4.15 -7.76 -30.95
C ASP A 215 4.05 -9.27 -31.31
N GLU A 216 2.84 -9.80 -31.49
CA GLU A 216 2.64 -11.17 -31.94
C GLU A 216 3.13 -11.40 -33.38
N ARG A 217 2.93 -10.43 -34.28
CA ARG A 217 3.41 -10.51 -35.68
C ARG A 217 4.93 -10.39 -35.76
N ASP A 218 5.51 -9.47 -35.00
CA ASP A 218 6.97 -9.27 -34.98
C ASP A 218 7.70 -10.49 -34.39
N SER A 219 7.10 -11.20 -33.44
CA SER A 219 7.66 -12.42 -32.86
C SER A 219 7.60 -13.62 -33.82
N LEU A 220 6.55 -13.71 -34.66
CA LEU A 220 6.42 -14.75 -35.67
C LEU A 220 7.41 -14.55 -36.83
N ASP A 221 7.61 -13.30 -37.27
CA ASP A 221 8.55 -12.96 -38.34
C ASP A 221 10.03 -13.13 -37.91
N ALA A 222 10.33 -12.96 -36.60
CA ALA A 222 11.69 -13.18 -36.05
C ALA A 222 12.06 -14.67 -35.93
N GLY A 223 11.07 -15.57 -35.89
CA GLY A 223 11.27 -17.02 -35.79
C GLY A 223 11.58 -17.72 -37.09
N ASP A 224 11.35 -17.09 -38.26
CA ASP A 224 11.46 -17.71 -39.57
C ASP A 224 12.70 -17.23 -40.37
N SER A 225 13.84 -17.11 -39.72
CA SER A 225 15.14 -16.93 -40.42
C SER A 225 15.69 -18.28 -40.81
N PRO A 226 15.75 -18.63 -42.11
CA PRO A 226 16.27 -19.92 -42.56
C PRO A 226 17.78 -20.00 -42.30
N HIS A 227 18.21 -20.99 -41.55
CA HIS A 227 19.59 -21.42 -41.40
C HIS A 227 20.25 -21.54 -42.76
N ARG A 228 21.09 -20.59 -43.15
CA ARG A 228 22.02 -20.76 -44.26
C ARG A 228 23.08 -21.81 -43.88
N LEU A 229 22.83 -23.01 -44.34
CA LEU A 229 23.85 -24.06 -44.40
C LEU A 229 25.01 -23.60 -45.29
N HIS A 230 26.08 -23.17 -44.69
CA HIS A 230 27.37 -23.09 -45.40
C HIS A 230 27.89 -24.50 -45.66
N ARG A 231 27.73 -24.98 -46.90
CA ARG A 231 28.55 -26.06 -47.44
C ARG A 231 29.98 -25.52 -47.56
N ARG A 232 30.91 -26.19 -46.91
CA ARG A 232 32.32 -26.12 -47.23
C ARG A 232 32.58 -27.23 -48.26
N ASP A 233 33.08 -26.83 -49.42
CA ASP A 233 33.90 -27.64 -50.33
C ASP A 233 35.35 -27.47 -49.94
#